data_3413b53df5287bb158b248852828b0d8
#
_entry.id   3413b53df5287bb158b248852828b0d8
#
_cell.length_a   1.000
_cell.length_b   1.000
_cell.length_c   1.000
_cell.angle_alpha   90.00
_cell.angle_beta   90.00
_cell.angle_gamma   90.00
#
_symmetry.space_group_name_H-M   'P 1'
#
loop_
_entity.id
_entity.type
_entity.pdbx_description
1 polymer ?
#
loop_
_entity_poly.entity_id
_entity_poly.type
_entity_poly.pdbx_seq_one_letter_code
_entity_poly.pdbx_strand_id
1 'polypeptide(L)'
;MRGDDELNRQSFRGANAWKKNQRTGERVPDIERLQEGGRMQDGVFNAYSMSGHERNHLFVGGEAGFKDVSRVSGADHEADARAFVTLDWNRDGRLDLAVANANGPLLSLFRNELGELAGNYIALEFEGHHLSDRVQESGRSPRDGYGARVEVTLPDGVVIKREHKCGQGFAAQNSKVMLIGIGEATSVDEVKVAWPSGRVHVKKNLAHGRLVRMKDDPVINKGMPAPPNDRPYAAAPGAAVPQ
;
A
#
# COMPACT_ATOMS: atom_id res chain seq x y z
N MET A 1 -21.28 7.41 16.13
CA MET A 1 -21.47 7.17 17.58
C MET A 1 -20.11 7.40 18.24
N ARG A 2 -19.99 8.40 19.10
CA ARG A 2 -18.80 8.52 19.95
C ARG A 2 -18.86 7.36 20.93
N GLY A 3 -17.93 6.42 20.83
CA GLY A 3 -17.82 5.36 21.82
C GLY A 3 -17.55 5.98 23.18
N ASP A 4 -18.50 5.84 24.08
CA ASP A 4 -18.41 6.26 25.48
C ASP A 4 -17.59 5.25 26.28
N ASP A 5 -16.50 4.72 25.68
CA ASP A 5 -15.72 3.75 26.39
C ASP A 5 -14.69 4.40 27.34
N GLU A 6 -14.34 3.65 28.34
CA GLU A 6 -13.52 4.11 29.46
C GLU A 6 -12.07 4.41 29.02
N LEU A 7 -11.59 3.78 27.95
CA LEU A 7 -10.27 4.00 27.37
C LEU A 7 -10.20 5.31 26.57
N ASN A 8 -11.28 5.66 25.87
CA ASN A 8 -11.39 6.97 25.23
C ASN A 8 -11.47 8.08 26.30
N ARG A 9 -12.14 7.82 27.42
CA ARG A 9 -12.14 8.73 28.57
C ARG A 9 -10.79 8.79 29.28
N GLN A 10 -10.01 7.70 29.30
CA GLN A 10 -8.67 7.69 29.87
C GLN A 10 -7.66 8.39 28.96
N SER A 11 -7.74 8.25 27.63
CA SER A 11 -6.90 9.02 26.71
C SER A 11 -7.21 10.52 26.77
N PHE A 12 -8.46 10.90 26.99
CA PHE A 12 -8.85 12.30 27.23
C PHE A 12 -8.53 12.79 28.66
N ARG A 13 -8.55 11.90 29.66
CA ARG A 13 -8.09 12.21 31.04
C ARG A 13 -6.57 12.35 31.12
N GLY A 14 -5.84 11.83 30.18
CA GLY A 14 -4.44 12.17 29.91
C GLY A 14 -4.21 13.63 29.49
N ALA A 15 -5.27 14.47 29.48
CA ALA A 15 -5.20 15.91 29.29
C ALA A 15 -4.40 16.68 30.37
N ASN A 16 -3.81 15.98 31.30
CA ASN A 16 -2.70 16.47 32.15
C ASN A 16 -1.32 16.43 31.41
N ALA A 17 -1.30 16.12 30.12
CA ALA A 17 -0.13 16.31 29.26
C ALA A 17 0.25 17.78 29.02
N TRP A 18 -0.49 18.69 29.64
CA TRP A 18 -0.24 20.12 29.60
C TRP A 18 0.10 20.62 30.97
N LYS A 19 1.26 21.23 31.13
CA LYS A 19 1.65 21.94 32.35
C LYS A 19 1.55 23.45 32.15
N LYS A 20 1.30 24.18 33.25
CA LYS A 20 1.41 25.65 33.22
C LYS A 20 2.88 26.05 33.22
N ASN A 21 3.28 26.82 32.26
CA ASN A 21 4.56 27.51 32.31
C ASN A 21 4.55 28.44 33.52
N GLN A 22 5.46 28.21 34.48
CA GLN A 22 5.49 28.95 35.72
C GLN A 22 5.83 30.44 35.50
N ARG A 23 6.41 30.79 34.37
CA ARG A 23 6.85 32.16 34.07
C ARG A 23 5.80 32.95 33.27
N THR A 24 5.09 32.31 32.34
CA THR A 24 4.10 32.97 31.47
C THR A 24 2.66 32.66 31.83
N GLY A 25 2.42 31.67 32.65
CA GLY A 25 1.08 31.17 32.96
C GLY A 25 0.39 30.42 31.83
N GLU A 26 1.01 30.31 30.67
CA GLU A 26 0.50 29.63 29.48
C GLU A 26 0.50 28.12 29.67
N ARG A 27 -0.44 27.45 29.01
CA ARG A 27 -0.45 25.98 28.90
C ARG A 27 0.57 25.54 27.85
N VAL A 28 1.58 24.78 28.26
CA VAL A 28 2.60 24.19 27.39
C VAL A 28 2.55 22.68 27.48
N PRO A 29 2.88 21.95 26.38
CA PRO A 29 2.94 20.51 26.42
C PRO A 29 3.94 20.00 27.48
N ASP A 30 3.53 19.03 28.29
CA ASP A 30 4.42 18.33 29.19
C ASP A 30 5.12 17.18 28.45
N ILE A 31 6.27 17.51 27.86
CA ILE A 31 7.03 16.57 27.00
C ILE A 31 7.47 15.34 27.79
N GLU A 32 7.80 15.47 29.07
CA GLU A 32 8.18 14.32 29.91
C GLU A 32 7.01 13.34 30.05
N ARG A 33 5.80 13.83 30.30
CA ARG A 33 4.59 13.01 30.35
C ARG A 33 4.18 12.44 29.00
N LEU A 34 4.38 13.20 27.93
CA LEU A 34 4.15 12.69 26.56
C LEU A 34 5.14 11.57 26.21
N GLN A 35 6.38 11.67 26.67
CA GLN A 35 7.38 10.62 26.52
C GLN A 35 7.14 9.43 27.47
N GLU A 36 6.60 9.64 28.65
CA GLU A 36 6.23 8.55 29.57
C GLU A 36 5.03 7.72 29.06
N GLY A 37 4.12 8.33 28.31
CA GLY A 37 2.99 7.63 27.68
C GLY A 37 3.37 6.62 26.62
N GLY A 38 4.63 6.61 26.15
CA GLY A 38 5.17 5.63 25.20
C GLY A 38 5.85 4.44 25.87
N ARG A 39 5.65 4.17 27.16
CA ARG A 39 6.29 3.02 27.84
C ARG A 39 5.55 1.72 27.57
N MET A 40 6.34 0.66 27.38
CA MET A 40 5.84 -0.72 27.39
C MET A 40 5.39 -1.07 28.82
N GLN A 41 4.12 -1.33 29.00
CA GLN A 41 3.57 -1.89 30.23
C GLN A 41 2.97 -3.26 29.89
N ASP A 42 3.44 -4.31 30.53
CA ASP A 42 2.99 -5.70 30.32
C ASP A 42 3.11 -6.20 28.85
N GLY A 43 4.14 -5.74 28.13
CA GLY A 43 4.34 -6.10 26.73
C GLY A 43 3.46 -5.33 25.73
N VAL A 44 2.67 -4.40 26.20
CA VAL A 44 1.81 -3.53 25.39
C VAL A 44 2.39 -2.12 25.36
N PHE A 45 2.55 -1.58 24.15
CA PHE A 45 2.98 -0.21 23.96
C PHE A 45 1.77 0.72 24.15
N ASN A 46 1.70 1.42 25.28
CA ASN A 46 0.69 2.43 25.53
C ASN A 46 1.12 3.77 24.93
N ALA A 47 0.69 4.05 23.70
CA ALA A 47 0.76 5.40 23.15
C ALA A 47 -0.54 6.14 23.47
N TYR A 48 -0.43 7.41 23.83
CA TYR A 48 -1.64 8.25 23.91
C TYR A 48 -2.25 8.39 22.54
N SER A 49 -3.49 7.97 22.40
CA SER A 49 -4.28 8.17 21.21
C SER A 49 -5.37 9.22 21.45
N MET A 50 -5.59 10.08 20.47
CA MET A 50 -6.71 11.04 20.48
C MET A 50 -7.99 10.42 19.91
N SER A 51 -7.91 9.23 19.34
CA SER A 51 -8.98 8.51 18.65
C SER A 51 -9.03 7.02 18.99
N GLY A 52 -8.75 6.66 20.27
CA GLY A 52 -8.76 5.27 20.72
C GLY A 52 -10.13 4.60 20.49
N HIS A 53 -10.11 3.34 20.06
CA HIS A 53 -11.29 2.51 19.79
C HIS A 53 -12.20 2.99 18.65
N GLU A 54 -11.73 3.90 17.80
CA GLU A 54 -12.43 4.18 16.56
C GLU A 54 -12.21 3.03 15.58
N ARG A 55 -13.30 2.54 14.99
CA ARG A 55 -13.24 1.43 14.03
C ARG A 55 -12.70 1.92 12.69
N ASN A 56 -11.93 1.09 12.05
CA ASN A 56 -11.52 1.34 10.66
C ASN A 56 -12.74 1.28 9.74
N HIS A 57 -12.71 2.08 8.67
CA HIS A 57 -13.74 2.09 7.66
C HIS A 57 -13.18 1.67 6.31
N LEU A 58 -13.88 0.75 5.63
CA LEU A 58 -13.63 0.33 4.27
C LEU A 58 -14.84 0.70 3.39
N PHE A 59 -14.59 1.51 2.38
CA PHE A 59 -15.62 1.93 1.43
C PHE A 59 -15.34 1.35 0.06
N VAL A 60 -16.35 0.79 -0.58
CA VAL A 60 -16.29 0.33 -1.97
C VAL A 60 -17.05 1.32 -2.85
N GLY A 61 -16.36 1.82 -3.88
CA GLY A 61 -16.95 2.71 -4.89
C GLY A 61 -17.81 1.93 -5.87
N GLY A 62 -18.92 2.55 -6.31
CA GLY A 62 -19.83 2.04 -7.35
C GLY A 62 -20.55 3.19 -8.02
N GLU A 63 -21.41 2.89 -9.00
CA GLU A 63 -22.17 3.89 -9.75
C GLU A 63 -23.04 4.80 -8.85
N ALA A 64 -23.57 4.23 -7.76
CA ALA A 64 -24.39 4.96 -6.78
C ALA A 64 -23.57 5.65 -5.67
N GLY A 65 -22.25 5.76 -5.81
CA GLY A 65 -21.34 6.32 -4.80
C GLY A 65 -20.63 5.25 -3.96
N PHE A 66 -20.22 5.64 -2.76
CA PHE A 66 -19.47 4.74 -1.86
C PHE A 66 -20.39 4.01 -0.89
N LYS A 67 -20.15 2.71 -0.72
CA LYS A 67 -20.82 1.88 0.28
C LYS A 67 -19.82 1.47 1.36
N ASP A 68 -20.21 1.65 2.62
CA ASP A 68 -19.44 1.16 3.77
C ASP A 68 -19.61 -0.37 3.89
N VAL A 69 -18.51 -1.08 3.69
CA VAL A 69 -18.43 -2.54 3.78
C VAL A 69 -17.57 -3.00 4.96
N SER A 70 -17.23 -2.11 5.87
CA SER A 70 -16.29 -2.32 6.97
C SER A 70 -16.62 -3.59 7.76
N ARG A 71 -17.86 -3.74 8.21
CA ARG A 71 -18.29 -4.88 9.04
C ARG A 71 -18.28 -6.20 8.30
N VAL A 72 -18.68 -6.20 7.04
CA VAL A 72 -18.76 -7.45 6.24
C VAL A 72 -17.40 -7.88 5.71
N SER A 73 -16.45 -6.95 5.60
CA SER A 73 -15.10 -7.23 5.17
C SER A 73 -14.18 -7.69 6.31
N GLY A 74 -14.58 -7.49 7.58
CA GLY A 74 -13.73 -7.73 8.75
C GLY A 74 -12.62 -6.69 8.93
N ALA A 75 -12.61 -5.61 8.15
CA ALA A 75 -11.60 -4.55 8.26
C ALA A 75 -11.91 -3.55 9.39
N ASP A 76 -13.08 -3.64 10.03
CA ASP A 76 -13.57 -2.74 11.07
C ASP A 76 -12.92 -2.97 12.45
N HIS A 77 -11.61 -3.18 12.47
CA HIS A 77 -10.86 -3.42 13.69
C HIS A 77 -10.77 -2.16 14.57
N GLU A 78 -10.80 -2.34 15.90
CA GLU A 78 -10.78 -1.24 16.89
C GLU A 78 -9.37 -0.79 17.28
N ALA A 79 -8.32 -1.38 16.69
CA ALA A 79 -6.96 -0.92 16.94
C ALA A 79 -6.80 0.51 16.40
N ASP A 80 -5.98 1.27 17.10
CA ASP A 80 -5.71 2.68 16.78
C ASP A 80 -4.83 2.80 15.53
N ALA A 81 -5.44 2.60 14.35
CA ALA A 81 -4.76 2.57 13.08
C ALA A 81 -4.14 3.93 12.72
N ARG A 82 -2.89 3.92 12.23
CA ARG A 82 -2.14 5.11 11.83
C ARG A 82 -1.79 5.13 10.36
N ALA A 83 -1.46 3.99 9.82
CA ALA A 83 -1.09 3.84 8.43
C ALA A 83 -1.46 2.46 7.94
N PHE A 84 -1.68 2.33 6.64
CA PHE A 84 -1.82 1.03 6.01
C PHE A 84 -1.08 0.99 4.69
N VAL A 85 -0.75 -0.22 4.26
CA VAL A 85 -0.21 -0.50 2.94
C VAL A 85 -0.98 -1.62 2.30
N THR A 86 -1.03 -1.60 0.97
CA THR A 86 -1.55 -2.69 0.16
C THR A 86 -0.40 -3.54 -0.37
N LEU A 87 -0.55 -4.84 -0.27
CA LEU A 87 0.40 -5.82 -0.80
C LEU A 87 -0.38 -7.10 -1.14
N ASP A 88 0.22 -7.94 -1.95
CA ASP A 88 -0.25 -9.29 -2.13
C ASP A 88 0.76 -10.23 -1.47
N TRP A 89 0.49 -10.57 -0.24
CA TRP A 89 1.39 -11.31 0.64
C TRP A 89 1.59 -12.77 0.19
N ASN A 90 0.49 -13.44 -0.18
CA ASN A 90 0.51 -14.85 -0.55
C ASN A 90 0.64 -15.09 -2.06
N ARG A 91 0.69 -14.02 -2.85
CA ARG A 91 0.76 -14.00 -4.32
C ARG A 91 -0.42 -14.72 -4.99
N ASP A 92 -1.61 -14.50 -4.46
CA ASP A 92 -2.84 -15.04 -5.04
C ASP A 92 -3.53 -14.07 -6.01
N GLY A 93 -2.94 -12.90 -6.24
CA GLY A 93 -3.46 -11.88 -7.16
C GLY A 93 -4.49 -10.95 -6.53
N ARG A 94 -4.67 -11.02 -5.23
CA ARG A 94 -5.55 -10.14 -4.46
C ARG A 94 -4.74 -9.23 -3.57
N LEU A 95 -5.15 -7.97 -3.47
CA LEU A 95 -4.50 -7.04 -2.55
C LEU A 95 -4.99 -7.28 -1.13
N ASP A 96 -4.05 -7.55 -0.24
CA ASP A 96 -4.21 -7.63 1.20
C ASP A 96 -3.91 -6.27 1.83
N LEU A 97 -4.19 -6.12 3.13
CA LEU A 97 -3.90 -4.92 3.90
C LEU A 97 -2.98 -5.25 5.07
N ALA A 98 -1.91 -4.48 5.23
CA ALA A 98 -1.13 -4.44 6.44
C ALA A 98 -1.31 -3.08 7.11
N VAL A 99 -1.80 -3.07 8.34
CA VAL A 99 -2.18 -1.87 9.09
C VAL A 99 -1.27 -1.72 10.29
N ALA A 100 -0.56 -0.59 10.36
CA ALA A 100 0.21 -0.21 11.53
C ALA A 100 -0.67 0.54 12.53
N ASN A 101 -0.67 0.11 13.77
CA ASN A 101 -1.46 0.69 14.84
C ASN A 101 -0.56 1.39 15.87
N ALA A 102 -1.09 2.38 16.58
CA ALA A 102 -0.39 3.04 17.69
C ALA A 102 -0.40 2.20 18.97
N ASN A 103 -1.41 1.34 19.14
CA ASN A 103 -1.59 0.45 20.27
C ASN A 103 -1.52 -1.01 19.84
N GLY A 104 -1.60 -1.93 20.80
CA GLY A 104 -1.61 -3.36 20.49
C GLY A 104 -2.90 -3.83 19.78
N PRO A 105 -2.79 -4.70 18.78
CA PRO A 105 -1.55 -5.18 18.17
C PRO A 105 -0.90 -4.09 17.28
N LEU A 106 0.43 -3.97 17.31
CA LEU A 106 1.14 -2.94 16.52
C LEU A 106 1.02 -3.12 15.02
N LEU A 107 0.75 -4.34 14.57
CA LEU A 107 0.55 -4.69 13.17
C LEU A 107 -0.66 -5.62 13.05
N SER A 108 -1.58 -5.26 12.17
CA SER A 108 -2.72 -6.09 11.77
C SER A 108 -2.60 -6.45 10.30
N LEU A 109 -2.75 -7.73 9.95
CA LEU A 109 -2.75 -8.21 8.58
C LEU A 109 -4.14 -8.70 8.23
N PHE A 110 -4.72 -8.16 7.17
CA PHE A 110 -6.02 -8.55 6.64
C PHE A 110 -5.83 -9.19 5.28
N ARG A 111 -6.09 -10.50 5.20
CA ARG A 111 -6.02 -11.23 3.95
C ARG A 111 -7.33 -11.07 3.18
N ASN A 112 -7.22 -10.83 1.88
CA ASN A 112 -8.35 -10.74 0.99
C ASN A 112 -8.82 -12.13 0.55
N GLU A 113 -9.96 -12.56 1.06
CA GLU A 113 -10.56 -13.89 0.83
C GLU A 113 -11.69 -13.86 -0.22
N LEU A 114 -11.77 -12.86 -1.08
CA LEU A 114 -12.87 -12.74 -2.06
C LEU A 114 -12.97 -13.92 -3.04
N GLY A 115 -11.93 -14.75 -3.13
CA GLY A 115 -11.98 -15.97 -3.94
C GLY A 115 -12.28 -15.68 -5.41
N GLU A 116 -13.24 -16.41 -5.98
CA GLU A 116 -13.64 -16.30 -7.40
C GLU A 116 -14.23 -14.93 -7.77
N LEU A 117 -14.68 -14.15 -6.78
CA LEU A 117 -15.22 -12.81 -7.01
C LEU A 117 -14.15 -11.75 -7.32
N ALA A 118 -12.87 -12.08 -7.17
CA ALA A 118 -11.79 -11.12 -7.32
C ALA A 118 -11.52 -10.71 -8.79
N GLY A 119 -12.01 -11.44 -9.77
CA GLY A 119 -11.72 -11.22 -11.18
C GLY A 119 -10.25 -11.52 -11.55
N ASN A 120 -9.90 -11.22 -12.79
CA ASN A 120 -8.55 -11.39 -13.32
C ASN A 120 -7.69 -10.15 -13.08
N TYR A 121 -6.37 -10.31 -13.16
CA TYR A 121 -5.41 -9.25 -12.92
C TYR A 121 -4.16 -9.39 -13.79
N ILE A 122 -3.40 -8.29 -13.87
CA ILE A 122 -2.01 -8.28 -14.32
C ILE A 122 -1.14 -7.63 -13.24
N ALA A 123 0.07 -8.14 -13.06
CA ALA A 123 1.04 -7.61 -12.11
C ALA A 123 2.20 -6.95 -12.87
N LEU A 124 2.57 -5.73 -12.49
CA LEU A 124 3.67 -4.99 -13.10
C LEU A 124 4.75 -4.72 -12.07
N GLU A 125 6.00 -5.02 -12.43
CA GLU A 125 7.20 -4.66 -11.70
C GLU A 125 8.00 -3.66 -12.54
N PHE A 126 8.48 -2.57 -11.92
CA PHE A 126 9.18 -1.50 -12.61
C PHE A 126 10.66 -1.48 -12.25
N GLU A 127 11.49 -1.31 -13.25
CA GLU A 127 12.95 -1.20 -13.11
C GLU A 127 13.42 0.00 -13.92
N GLY A 128 13.80 1.07 -13.23
CA GLY A 128 14.41 2.25 -13.85
C GLY A 128 15.91 2.04 -14.07
N HIS A 129 16.52 2.93 -14.84
CA HIS A 129 17.92 2.81 -15.22
C HIS A 129 18.91 3.31 -14.16
N HIS A 130 18.44 3.99 -13.12
CA HIS A 130 19.30 4.51 -12.06
C HIS A 130 19.63 3.41 -11.04
N LEU A 131 20.72 2.67 -11.27
CA LEU A 131 21.14 1.54 -10.42
C LEU A 131 22.26 1.89 -9.44
N SER A 132 22.74 3.14 -9.38
CA SER A 132 23.87 3.53 -8.53
C SER A 132 23.49 4.60 -7.50
N ASP A 133 24.26 4.68 -6.41
CA ASP A 133 24.14 5.71 -5.36
C ASP A 133 24.69 7.09 -5.80
N ARG A 134 25.11 7.22 -7.05
CA ARG A 134 25.62 8.48 -7.60
C ARG A 134 24.49 9.44 -7.92
N VAL A 135 24.84 10.72 -7.98
CA VAL A 135 23.92 11.81 -8.35
C VAL A 135 23.12 11.44 -9.61
N GLN A 136 21.82 11.64 -9.52
CA GLN A 136 20.88 11.32 -10.59
C GLN A 136 21.23 12.12 -11.86
N GLU A 137 21.62 11.42 -12.90
CA GLU A 137 21.77 12.03 -14.22
C GLU A 137 20.39 12.34 -14.81
N SER A 138 20.28 13.51 -15.43
CA SER A 138 19.04 13.89 -16.13
C SER A 138 18.68 12.85 -17.23
N GLY A 139 17.40 12.61 -17.41
CA GLY A 139 16.91 11.68 -18.45
C GLY A 139 16.94 10.19 -18.07
N ARG A 140 17.05 9.88 -16.77
CA ARG A 140 16.90 8.50 -16.24
C ARG A 140 15.76 8.41 -15.26
N SER A 141 15.05 7.32 -15.25
CA SER A 141 14.03 7.01 -14.25
C SER A 141 14.66 6.51 -12.96
N PRO A 142 14.03 6.77 -11.79
CA PRO A 142 14.44 6.20 -10.51
C PRO A 142 14.52 4.67 -10.59
N ARG A 143 15.40 4.04 -9.80
CA ARG A 143 15.64 2.58 -9.79
C ARG A 143 14.36 1.76 -9.75
N ASP A 144 13.42 2.10 -8.89
CA ASP A 144 12.17 1.39 -8.70
C ASP A 144 11.04 1.94 -9.60
N GLY A 145 11.34 2.81 -10.58
CA GLY A 145 10.40 3.33 -11.57
C GLY A 145 9.32 4.26 -11.04
N TYR A 146 9.45 4.80 -9.83
CA TYR A 146 8.45 5.72 -9.27
C TYR A 146 8.26 6.94 -10.16
N GLY A 147 6.99 7.35 -10.33
CA GLY A 147 6.57 8.40 -11.26
C GLY A 147 6.21 7.87 -12.66
N ALA A 148 6.37 6.58 -12.92
CA ALA A 148 5.91 5.98 -14.18
C ALA A 148 4.38 6.01 -14.25
N ARG A 149 3.87 6.38 -15.43
CA ARG A 149 2.43 6.37 -15.75
C ARG A 149 2.12 5.17 -16.61
N VAL A 150 1.08 4.44 -16.23
CA VAL A 150 0.68 3.18 -16.84
C VAL A 150 -0.69 3.32 -17.47
N GLU A 151 -0.82 2.88 -18.71
CA GLU A 151 -2.09 2.69 -19.39
C GLU A 151 -2.19 1.21 -19.79
N VAL A 152 -3.28 0.56 -19.37
CA VAL A 152 -3.60 -0.83 -19.71
C VAL A 152 -4.85 -0.82 -20.56
N THR A 153 -4.74 -1.27 -21.82
CA THR A 153 -5.87 -1.37 -22.76
C THR A 153 -6.40 -2.80 -22.74
N LEU A 154 -7.67 -2.96 -22.43
CA LEU A 154 -8.38 -4.24 -22.45
C LEU A 154 -8.90 -4.56 -23.86
N PRO A 155 -9.26 -5.84 -24.16
CA PRO A 155 -9.77 -6.25 -25.47
C PRO A 155 -11.08 -5.57 -25.87
N ASP A 156 -11.87 -5.09 -24.92
CA ASP A 156 -13.10 -4.33 -25.13
C ASP A 156 -12.86 -2.83 -25.37
N GLY A 157 -11.60 -2.40 -25.38
CA GLY A 157 -11.20 -1.01 -25.57
C GLY A 157 -11.18 -0.15 -24.31
N VAL A 158 -11.54 -0.70 -23.15
CA VAL A 158 -11.42 0.01 -21.86
C VAL A 158 -9.94 0.27 -21.55
N VAL A 159 -9.63 1.51 -21.14
CA VAL A 159 -8.28 1.91 -20.75
C VAL A 159 -8.22 2.20 -19.27
N ILE A 160 -7.42 1.40 -18.54
CA ILE A 160 -7.16 1.57 -17.12
C ILE A 160 -5.86 2.37 -16.95
N LYS A 161 -5.93 3.50 -16.21
CA LYS A 161 -4.77 4.36 -15.97
C LYS A 161 -4.32 4.26 -14.51
N ARG A 162 -3.01 4.14 -14.31
CA ARG A 162 -2.37 4.09 -12.99
C ARG A 162 -1.08 4.92 -12.99
N GLU A 163 -0.65 5.31 -11.80
CA GLU A 163 0.64 5.95 -11.57
C GLU A 163 1.40 5.14 -10.52
N HIS A 164 2.67 4.85 -10.78
CA HIS A 164 3.54 4.17 -9.82
C HIS A 164 4.12 5.17 -8.84
N LYS A 165 3.56 5.19 -7.61
CA LYS A 165 3.88 6.18 -6.58
C LYS A 165 4.84 5.63 -5.53
N CYS A 166 5.77 6.47 -5.10
CA CYS A 166 6.58 6.24 -3.91
C CYS A 166 5.81 6.77 -2.69
N GLY A 167 5.11 5.90 -2.00
CA GLY A 167 4.33 6.27 -0.84
C GLY A 167 2.89 6.70 -1.18
N GLN A 168 1.99 6.25 -0.34
CA GLN A 168 0.57 6.63 -0.36
C GLN A 168 0.08 6.67 1.08
N GLY A 169 -0.67 7.74 1.43
CA GLY A 169 -1.12 7.94 2.80
C GLY A 169 -0.01 8.43 3.74
N PHE A 170 -0.22 8.25 5.03
CA PHE A 170 0.69 8.73 6.06
C PHE A 170 1.82 7.71 6.31
N ALA A 171 3.07 8.11 6.03
CA ALA A 171 4.28 7.32 6.30
C ALA A 171 4.21 5.86 5.80
N ALA A 172 3.53 5.62 4.68
CA ALA A 172 3.28 4.30 4.13
C ALA A 172 3.76 4.18 2.68
N GLN A 173 4.19 2.99 2.30
CA GLN A 173 4.59 2.66 0.94
C GLN A 173 4.04 1.28 0.57
N ASN A 174 3.22 1.23 -0.46
CA ASN A 174 2.66 -0.01 -0.98
C ASN A 174 3.73 -0.93 -1.59
N SER A 175 3.32 -2.15 -1.92
CA SER A 175 4.16 -3.11 -2.64
C SER A 175 4.78 -2.49 -3.91
N LYS A 176 6.01 -2.89 -4.23
CA LYS A 176 6.66 -2.55 -5.52
C LYS A 176 5.94 -3.13 -6.73
N VAL A 177 5.22 -4.21 -6.54
CA VAL A 177 4.42 -4.82 -7.57
C VAL A 177 3.07 -4.13 -7.62
N MET A 178 2.75 -3.55 -8.77
CA MET A 178 1.45 -2.94 -9.03
C MET A 178 0.51 -4.01 -9.58
N LEU A 179 -0.48 -4.42 -8.79
CA LEU A 179 -1.58 -5.25 -9.24
C LEU A 179 -2.66 -4.38 -9.87
N ILE A 180 -3.10 -4.75 -11.06
CA ILE A 180 -4.16 -4.08 -11.81
C ILE A 180 -5.24 -5.11 -12.12
N GLY A 181 -6.40 -4.96 -11.50
CA GLY A 181 -7.58 -5.76 -11.81
C GLY A 181 -8.09 -5.43 -13.22
N ILE A 182 -8.40 -6.46 -13.98
CA ILE A 182 -8.89 -6.38 -15.37
C ILE A 182 -10.28 -6.99 -15.54
N GLY A 183 -11.00 -7.20 -14.42
CA GLY A 183 -12.32 -7.80 -14.41
C GLY A 183 -12.32 -9.23 -14.95
N GLU A 184 -13.21 -9.54 -15.88
CA GLU A 184 -13.32 -10.87 -16.49
C GLU A 184 -12.39 -11.08 -17.69
N ALA A 185 -11.67 -10.03 -18.14
CA ALA A 185 -10.76 -10.13 -19.27
C ALA A 185 -9.64 -11.12 -18.98
N THR A 186 -9.37 -12.04 -19.91
CA THR A 186 -8.32 -13.09 -19.78
C THR A 186 -6.98 -12.64 -20.34
N SER A 187 -6.93 -11.46 -20.92
CA SER A 187 -5.73 -10.84 -21.51
C SER A 187 -5.85 -9.32 -21.50
N VAL A 188 -4.73 -8.66 -21.75
CA VAL A 188 -4.69 -7.23 -22.08
C VAL A 188 -4.05 -7.06 -23.45
N ASP A 189 -4.61 -6.16 -24.26
CA ASP A 189 -4.10 -5.89 -25.60
C ASP A 189 -2.78 -5.12 -25.54
N GLU A 190 -2.73 -4.14 -24.62
CA GLU A 190 -1.54 -3.29 -24.52
C GLU A 190 -1.31 -2.83 -23.07
N VAL A 191 -0.06 -2.85 -22.64
CA VAL A 191 0.44 -2.16 -21.46
C VAL A 191 1.45 -1.12 -21.93
N LYS A 192 1.13 0.14 -21.77
CA LYS A 192 1.98 1.28 -22.10
C LYS A 192 2.47 1.94 -20.84
N VAL A 193 3.79 2.14 -20.73
CA VAL A 193 4.43 2.82 -19.60
C VAL A 193 5.18 4.04 -20.10
N ALA A 194 4.76 5.21 -19.62
CA ALA A 194 5.48 6.46 -19.82
C ALA A 194 6.35 6.72 -18.57
N TRP A 195 7.65 6.74 -18.77
CA TRP A 195 8.64 6.85 -17.71
C TRP A 195 9.00 8.31 -17.38
N PRO A 196 9.48 8.60 -16.15
CA PRO A 196 10.02 9.92 -15.80
C PRO A 196 11.18 10.37 -16.70
N SER A 197 11.93 9.44 -17.28
CA SER A 197 12.96 9.72 -18.28
C SER A 197 12.44 10.31 -19.58
N GLY A 198 11.11 10.33 -19.79
CA GLY A 198 10.45 10.72 -21.04
C GLY A 198 10.29 9.59 -22.06
N ARG A 199 10.84 8.41 -21.80
CA ARG A 199 10.66 7.25 -22.67
C ARG A 199 9.30 6.61 -22.51
N VAL A 200 8.87 5.91 -23.55
CA VAL A 200 7.63 5.13 -23.53
C VAL A 200 7.94 3.70 -23.95
N HIS A 201 7.53 2.74 -23.12
CA HIS A 201 7.63 1.32 -23.43
C HIS A 201 6.25 0.70 -23.54
N VAL A 202 6.10 -0.21 -24.48
CA VAL A 202 4.83 -0.87 -24.77
C VAL A 202 5.06 -2.38 -24.84
N LYS A 203 4.17 -3.13 -24.17
CA LYS A 203 4.03 -4.57 -24.32
C LYS A 203 2.61 -4.90 -24.73
N LYS A 204 2.45 -5.91 -25.59
CA LYS A 204 1.16 -6.29 -26.16
C LYS A 204 0.83 -7.75 -25.90
N ASN A 205 -0.47 -8.05 -25.96
CA ASN A 205 -1.00 -9.42 -25.93
C ASN A 205 -0.54 -10.20 -24.68
N LEU A 206 -0.74 -9.61 -23.50
CA LEU A 206 -0.33 -10.22 -22.25
C LEU A 206 -1.50 -10.98 -21.61
N ALA A 207 -1.27 -12.25 -21.27
CA ALA A 207 -2.26 -13.04 -20.55
C ALA A 207 -2.43 -12.54 -19.11
N HIS A 208 -3.61 -12.75 -18.51
CA HIS A 208 -3.85 -12.47 -17.09
C HIS A 208 -2.96 -13.34 -16.18
N GLY A 209 -2.86 -12.98 -14.91
CA GLY A 209 -2.10 -13.73 -13.90
C GLY A 209 -0.57 -13.69 -14.10
N ARG A 210 -0.06 -12.78 -14.95
CA ARG A 210 1.37 -12.65 -15.24
C ARG A 210 1.99 -11.52 -14.46
N LEU A 211 3.23 -11.74 -13.99
CA LEU A 211 4.12 -10.68 -13.53
C LEU A 211 4.96 -10.22 -14.73
N VAL A 212 4.75 -9.00 -15.13
CA VAL A 212 5.43 -8.38 -16.27
C VAL A 212 6.42 -7.35 -15.77
N ARG A 213 7.72 -7.58 -16.04
CA ARG A 213 8.76 -6.60 -15.73
C ARG A 213 8.84 -5.57 -16.84
N MET A 214 8.64 -4.30 -16.47
CA MET A 214 8.81 -3.13 -17.34
C MET A 214 10.14 -2.47 -16.98
N LYS A 215 11.01 -2.30 -17.99
CA LYS A 215 12.35 -1.71 -17.81
C LYS A 215 12.48 -0.42 -18.60
N ASP A 216 12.99 0.62 -17.94
CA ASP A 216 13.43 1.86 -18.59
C ASP A 216 14.90 1.73 -19.01
N ASP A 217 15.20 0.84 -19.96
CA ASP A 217 16.57 0.62 -20.41
C ASP A 217 16.81 1.32 -21.77
N PRO A 218 17.73 2.29 -21.85
CA PRO A 218 18.11 2.91 -23.10
C PRO A 218 19.04 2.03 -23.96
N VAL A 219 19.65 1.02 -23.35
CA VAL A 219 20.62 0.16 -24.02
C VAL A 219 20.30 -1.29 -23.73
N ILE A 220 19.81 -1.99 -24.73
CA ILE A 220 19.83 -3.46 -24.73
C ILE A 220 21.30 -3.85 -24.60
N ASN A 221 21.69 -4.42 -23.45
CA ASN A 221 23.01 -5.01 -23.28
C ASN A 221 23.20 -6.08 -24.36
N LYS A 222 23.95 -5.74 -25.39
CA LYS A 222 24.33 -6.67 -26.44
C LYS A 222 25.11 -7.82 -25.80
N GLY A 223 24.46 -8.95 -25.61
CA GLY A 223 25.13 -10.21 -25.26
C GLY A 223 24.68 -10.91 -23.97
N MET A 224 23.83 -10.36 -23.11
CA MET A 224 23.20 -11.14 -22.03
C MET A 224 21.76 -11.49 -22.42
N PRO A 225 21.37 -12.79 -22.36
CA PRO A 225 19.95 -13.12 -22.47
C PRO A 225 19.21 -12.40 -21.34
N ALA A 226 18.30 -11.51 -21.70
CA ALA A 226 17.41 -10.89 -20.72
C ALA A 226 16.70 -12.02 -19.94
N PRO A 227 16.67 -11.99 -18.60
CA PRO A 227 15.84 -12.91 -17.86
C PRO A 227 14.42 -12.81 -18.40
N PRO A 228 13.63 -13.90 -18.39
CA PRO A 228 12.28 -13.87 -18.92
C PRO A 228 11.54 -12.70 -18.28
N ASN A 229 11.19 -11.71 -19.12
CA ASN A 229 10.56 -10.45 -18.68
C ASN A 229 9.13 -10.65 -18.18
N ASP A 230 8.67 -11.91 -18.13
CA ASP A 230 7.29 -12.25 -17.99
C ASP A 230 7.17 -13.68 -17.42
N ARG A 231 6.53 -13.84 -16.28
CA ARG A 231 6.35 -15.12 -15.57
C ARG A 231 4.99 -15.19 -14.89
N PRO A 232 4.47 -16.39 -14.56
CA PRO A 232 3.32 -16.51 -13.67
C PRO A 232 3.55 -15.72 -12.37
N TYR A 233 2.55 -14.96 -11.94
CA TYR A 233 2.67 -14.19 -10.71
C TYR A 233 2.44 -15.06 -9.49
N ALA A 234 1.43 -15.93 -9.55
CA ALA A 234 1.11 -16.82 -8.45
C ALA A 234 2.30 -17.69 -8.05
N ALA A 235 2.45 -17.92 -6.76
CA ALA A 235 3.41 -18.88 -6.25
C ALA A 235 3.12 -20.26 -6.86
N ALA A 236 4.17 -21.03 -7.18
CA ALA A 236 3.99 -22.41 -7.63
C ALA A 236 3.18 -23.19 -6.58
N PRO A 237 2.24 -24.06 -6.99
CA PRO A 237 1.51 -24.89 -6.05
C PRO A 237 2.49 -25.67 -5.16
N GLY A 238 2.39 -25.49 -3.83
CA GLY A 238 3.29 -26.13 -2.85
C GLY A 238 4.41 -25.26 -2.30
N ALA A 239 4.56 -23.99 -2.73
CA ALA A 239 5.41 -23.06 -2.02
C ALA A 239 4.78 -22.75 -0.66
N ALA A 240 5.44 -23.18 0.43
CA ALA A 240 4.99 -22.92 1.78
C ALA A 240 4.88 -21.41 2.00
N VAL A 241 3.69 -20.95 2.34
CA VAL A 241 3.49 -19.60 2.86
C VAL A 241 4.18 -19.56 4.22
N PRO A 242 5.10 -18.64 4.51
CA PRO A 242 5.65 -18.49 5.85
C PRO A 242 4.49 -18.25 6.83
N GLN A 243 4.43 -19.10 7.87
CA GLN A 243 3.46 -18.96 8.97
C GLN A 243 3.79 -17.76 9.84
#